data_f75385ed166c01a923157476d4750fbf
#
_entry.id   f75385ed166c01a923157476d4750fbf
#
_cell.length_a   1.000
_cell.length_b   1.000
_cell.length_c   1.000
_cell.angle_alpha   90.00
_cell.angle_beta   90.00
_cell.angle_gamma   90.00
#
_symmetry.space_group_name_H-M   'P 1'
#
loop_
_entity.id
_entity.type
_entity.pdbx_description
1 polymer ?
#
loop_
_entity_poly.entity_id
_entity_poly.type
_entity_poly.pdbx_seq_one_letter_code
_entity_poly.pdbx_strand_id
1 'polypeptide(L)'
;MNSIYHFLSRYIDMERLGMFMNDYYRYIMHGIILALSILVFVFINIYMYGAVKNAYRMARLQLVSAMKLNRGRNVFSYNYQSQRLGKLGVTYYSHGKVTPTVYLTYKITALIAGFVTGMLFNPVIGVVMGITGYIMPDKLIEARNRQDNEKMLGSIMDIYDIVLLQINSGEYITQVLIDAYRVSTHPRLKEALLELTGDIISTNDLVLSMQMLDNKFDNENIHNLVVLVRQLTETGSVSGLLSDIKKRLANLQESYNSSEQTRINRLIAVSVAAIAAAALGVLLYAFSMGIADSAKLLL
;
A
#
# COMPACT_ATOMS: atom_id res chain seq x y z
N MET A 1 -38.36 54.11 37.99
CA MET A 1 -37.16 53.60 37.30
C MET A 1 -36.37 52.61 38.17
N ASN A 2 -36.33 52.72 39.48
CA ASN A 2 -35.61 51.79 40.37
C ASN A 2 -36.20 50.36 40.51
N SER A 3 -37.49 50.17 40.23
CA SER A 3 -38.14 48.86 40.40
C SER A 3 -37.79 47.86 39.27
N ILE A 4 -37.48 48.37 38.09
CA ILE A 4 -37.08 47.56 36.93
C ILE A 4 -35.63 47.09 37.08
N TYR A 5 -34.79 47.92 37.65
CA TYR A 5 -33.39 47.56 37.95
C TYR A 5 -33.30 46.44 38.99
N HIS A 6 -34.15 46.50 40.02
CA HIS A 6 -34.19 45.47 41.07
C HIS A 6 -34.80 44.16 40.60
N PHE A 7 -35.66 44.16 39.59
CA PHE A 7 -36.23 42.97 38.99
C PHE A 7 -35.23 42.28 38.06
N LEU A 8 -34.50 43.08 37.26
CA LEU A 8 -33.47 42.56 36.34
C LEU A 8 -32.23 42.00 37.07
N SER A 9 -31.84 42.65 38.21
CA SER A 9 -30.69 42.16 38.99
C SER A 9 -30.98 40.87 39.77
N ARG A 10 -32.25 40.49 39.95
CA ARG A 10 -32.67 39.25 40.64
C ARG A 10 -32.76 38.04 39.72
N TYR A 11 -32.86 38.27 38.41
CA TYR A 11 -33.02 37.19 37.42
C TYR A 11 -31.81 37.01 36.49
N ILE A 12 -30.95 38.01 36.38
CA ILE A 12 -29.76 37.96 35.54
C ILE A 12 -28.55 38.14 36.44
N ASP A 13 -27.93 37.05 36.78
CA ASP A 13 -26.64 37.02 37.46
C ASP A 13 -25.59 37.55 36.48
N MET A 14 -25.33 38.88 36.56
CA MET A 14 -24.43 39.60 35.64
C MET A 14 -23.00 39.03 35.69
N GLU A 15 -22.61 38.44 36.80
CA GLU A 15 -21.33 37.74 36.94
C GLU A 15 -21.29 36.44 36.14
N ARG A 16 -22.37 35.68 36.17
CA ARG A 16 -22.49 34.45 35.35
C ARG A 16 -22.58 34.75 33.87
N LEU A 17 -23.30 35.83 33.49
CA LEU A 17 -23.34 36.27 32.09
C LEU A 17 -21.96 36.75 31.61
N GLY A 18 -21.20 37.42 32.47
CA GLY A 18 -19.83 37.83 32.18
C GLY A 18 -18.87 36.64 32.00
N MET A 19 -18.96 35.61 32.86
CA MET A 19 -18.17 34.39 32.72
C MET A 19 -18.57 33.60 31.46
N PHE A 20 -19.86 33.47 31.19
CA PHE A 20 -20.36 32.76 29.98
C PHE A 20 -19.95 33.50 28.69
N MET A 21 -20.00 34.82 28.67
CA MET A 21 -19.53 35.66 27.56
C MET A 21 -18.01 35.56 27.38
N ASN A 22 -17.23 35.49 28.44
CA ASN A 22 -15.78 35.37 28.39
C ASN A 22 -15.33 34.00 27.89
N ASP A 23 -16.00 32.93 28.31
CA ASP A 23 -15.71 31.57 27.81
C ASP A 23 -16.12 31.43 26.34
N TYR A 24 -17.29 31.93 25.95
CA TYR A 24 -17.74 31.94 24.56
C TYR A 24 -16.82 32.76 23.65
N TYR A 25 -16.33 33.90 24.13
CA TYR A 25 -15.33 34.73 23.44
C TYR A 25 -14.00 33.98 23.27
N ARG A 26 -13.55 33.20 24.26
CA ARG A 26 -12.36 32.35 24.18
C ARG A 26 -12.51 31.29 23.11
N TYR A 27 -13.63 30.58 23.05
CA TYR A 27 -13.87 29.57 22.01
C TYR A 27 -13.94 30.19 20.62
N ILE A 28 -14.57 31.32 20.45
CA ILE A 28 -14.61 32.05 19.17
C ILE A 28 -13.19 32.48 18.75
N MET A 29 -12.41 33.03 19.67
CA MET A 29 -11.02 33.42 19.40
C MET A 29 -10.16 32.22 18.99
N HIS A 30 -10.29 31.09 19.67
CA HIS A 30 -9.57 29.85 19.27
C HIS A 30 -10.04 29.35 17.91
N GLY A 31 -11.32 29.42 17.60
CA GLY A 31 -11.87 29.09 16.29
C GLY A 31 -11.33 29.98 15.17
N ILE A 32 -11.24 31.28 15.42
CA ILE A 32 -10.68 32.27 14.47
C ILE A 32 -9.18 32.02 14.26
N ILE A 33 -8.42 31.77 15.32
CA ILE A 33 -6.97 31.46 15.23
C ILE A 33 -6.75 30.18 14.43
N LEU A 34 -7.56 29.16 14.66
CA LEU A 34 -7.48 27.90 13.94
C LEU A 34 -7.85 28.07 12.45
N ALA A 35 -8.90 28.82 12.15
CA ALA A 35 -9.29 29.17 10.79
C ALA A 35 -8.20 29.98 10.06
N LEU A 36 -7.61 30.98 10.73
CA LEU A 36 -6.50 31.77 10.22
C LEU A 36 -5.26 30.91 9.98
N SER A 37 -4.93 29.99 10.88
CA SER A 37 -3.78 29.10 10.71
C SER A 37 -3.95 28.14 9.52
N ILE A 38 -5.16 27.63 9.29
CA ILE A 38 -5.50 26.82 8.11
C ILE A 38 -5.38 27.67 6.84
N LEU A 39 -5.88 28.89 6.86
CA LEU A 39 -5.84 29.80 5.70
C LEU A 39 -4.40 30.20 5.35
N VAL A 40 -3.57 30.49 6.34
CA VAL A 40 -2.14 30.76 6.16
C VAL A 40 -1.43 29.51 5.64
N PHE A 41 -1.74 28.31 6.16
CA PHE A 41 -1.18 27.05 5.67
C PHE A 41 -1.54 26.81 4.19
N VAL A 42 -2.79 27.01 3.81
CA VAL A 42 -3.25 26.87 2.41
C VAL A 42 -2.57 27.91 1.51
N PHE A 43 -2.47 29.15 1.96
CA PHE A 43 -1.82 30.24 1.22
C PHE A 43 -0.32 29.96 1.01
N ILE A 44 0.38 29.50 2.05
CA ILE A 44 1.80 29.09 1.95
C ILE A 44 1.93 27.93 0.97
N ASN A 45 1.04 26.94 1.02
CA ASN A 45 1.06 25.82 0.06
C ASN A 45 0.85 26.28 -1.38
N ILE A 46 -0.10 27.18 -1.65
CA ILE A 46 -0.36 27.71 -2.99
C ILE A 46 0.84 28.55 -3.49
N TYR A 47 1.38 29.43 -2.65
CA TYR A 47 2.52 30.26 -3.00
C TYR A 47 3.80 29.45 -3.21
N MET A 48 4.05 28.48 -2.34
CA MET A 48 5.19 27.57 -2.42
C MET A 48 5.06 26.57 -3.58
N TYR A 49 3.84 26.31 -4.08
CA TYR A 49 3.61 25.36 -5.16
C TYR A 49 4.40 25.69 -6.43
N GLY A 50 4.48 26.97 -6.80
CA GLY A 50 5.27 27.44 -7.94
C GLY A 50 6.79 27.30 -7.74
N ALA A 51 7.28 27.70 -6.59
CA ALA A 51 8.70 27.62 -6.21
C ALA A 51 9.14 26.15 -6.01
N VAL A 52 8.32 25.35 -5.32
CA VAL A 52 8.54 23.92 -5.11
C VAL A 52 8.48 23.16 -6.42
N LYS A 53 7.58 23.51 -7.35
CA LYS A 53 7.48 22.86 -8.67
C LYS A 53 8.76 23.05 -9.47
N ASN A 54 9.37 24.23 -9.45
CA ASN A 54 10.62 24.47 -10.16
C ASN A 54 11.82 23.81 -9.45
N ALA A 55 11.91 23.90 -8.13
CA ALA A 55 12.94 23.20 -7.36
C ALA A 55 12.81 21.68 -7.51
N TYR A 56 11.59 21.14 -7.48
CA TYR A 56 11.30 19.73 -7.73
C TYR A 56 11.72 19.30 -9.15
N ARG A 57 11.47 20.13 -10.16
CA ARG A 57 11.88 19.85 -11.54
C ARG A 57 13.40 19.81 -11.68
N MET A 58 14.12 20.73 -11.04
CA MET A 58 15.59 20.76 -11.04
C MET A 58 16.17 19.59 -10.25
N ALA A 59 15.68 19.32 -9.05
CA ALA A 59 16.09 18.17 -8.24
C ALA A 59 15.83 16.84 -8.97
N ARG A 60 14.70 16.72 -9.66
CA ARG A 60 14.40 15.54 -10.49
C ARG A 60 15.39 15.36 -11.63
N LEU A 61 15.76 16.43 -12.33
CA LEU A 61 16.74 16.38 -13.41
C LEU A 61 18.12 15.98 -12.91
N GLN A 62 18.56 16.51 -11.76
CA GLN A 62 19.82 16.13 -11.11
C GLN A 62 19.81 14.68 -10.64
N LEU A 63 18.70 14.19 -10.05
CA LEU A 63 18.55 12.79 -9.68
C LEU A 63 18.60 11.85 -10.89
N VAL A 64 17.93 12.21 -11.98
CA VAL A 64 17.96 11.43 -13.23
C VAL A 64 19.39 11.34 -13.79
N SER A 65 20.14 12.44 -13.79
CA SER A 65 21.53 12.43 -14.24
C SER A 65 22.44 11.60 -13.32
N ALA A 66 22.30 11.75 -12.01
CA ALA A 66 23.05 10.97 -11.04
C ALA A 66 22.75 9.46 -11.12
N MET A 67 21.48 9.09 -11.32
CA MET A 67 21.07 7.70 -11.50
C MET A 67 21.57 7.09 -12.82
N LYS A 68 21.63 7.88 -13.90
CA LYS A 68 22.17 7.42 -15.18
C LYS A 68 23.70 7.28 -15.19
N LEU A 69 24.41 8.13 -14.43
CA LEU A 69 25.86 8.01 -14.28
C LEU A 69 26.26 6.78 -13.44
N ASN A 70 25.42 6.37 -12.51
CA ASN A 70 25.70 5.24 -11.62
C ASN A 70 25.30 3.91 -12.27
N ARG A 71 26.14 3.40 -13.20
CA ARG A 71 25.95 2.14 -13.94
C ARG A 71 26.11 0.86 -13.09
N GLY A 72 26.43 0.98 -11.81
CA GLY A 72 26.65 -0.17 -10.91
C GLY A 72 25.34 -0.79 -10.39
N ARG A 73 25.48 -2.00 -9.78
CA ARG A 73 24.42 -2.73 -9.05
C ARG A 73 23.97 -2.02 -7.75
N ASN A 74 24.18 -0.71 -7.64
CA ASN A 74 23.86 0.04 -6.44
C ASN A 74 22.37 0.33 -6.35
N VAL A 75 21.85 0.40 -5.12
CA VAL A 75 20.44 0.68 -4.78
C VAL A 75 19.90 1.94 -5.48
N PHE A 76 20.76 2.87 -5.87
CA PHE A 76 20.42 4.09 -6.59
C PHE A 76 20.51 3.97 -8.13
N SER A 77 20.87 2.78 -8.66
CA SER A 77 20.91 2.59 -10.12
C SER A 77 19.49 2.58 -10.71
N TYR A 78 19.31 3.30 -11.81
CA TYR A 78 18.02 3.34 -12.51
C TYR A 78 17.55 1.93 -12.93
N ASN A 79 18.45 1.12 -13.47
CA ASN A 79 18.14 -0.23 -13.93
C ASN A 79 17.71 -1.16 -12.79
N TYR A 80 18.41 -1.09 -11.66
CA TYR A 80 18.06 -1.87 -10.47
C TYR A 80 16.66 -1.51 -9.95
N GLN A 81 16.39 -0.20 -9.81
CA GLN A 81 15.08 0.27 -9.34
C GLN A 81 13.96 -0.04 -10.35
N SER A 82 14.23 0.07 -11.65
CA SER A 82 13.27 -0.28 -12.69
C SER A 82 12.88 -1.75 -12.64
N GLN A 83 13.86 -2.65 -12.53
CA GLN A 83 13.61 -4.09 -12.39
C GLN A 83 12.87 -4.40 -11.09
N ARG A 84 13.27 -3.81 -9.96
CA ARG A 84 12.60 -3.99 -8.68
C ARG A 84 11.14 -3.54 -8.72
N LEU A 85 10.87 -2.35 -9.24
CA LEU A 85 9.49 -1.83 -9.37
C LEU A 85 8.65 -2.67 -10.35
N GLY A 86 9.26 -3.20 -11.41
CA GLY A 86 8.63 -4.14 -12.33
C GLY A 86 8.22 -5.43 -11.62
N LYS A 87 9.15 -6.08 -10.91
CA LYS A 87 8.91 -7.31 -10.13
C LYS A 87 7.82 -7.13 -9.09
N LEU A 88 7.80 -6.00 -8.39
CA LEU A 88 6.77 -5.65 -7.40
C LEU A 88 5.43 -5.19 -8.02
N GLY A 89 5.28 -5.24 -9.33
CA GLY A 89 4.04 -4.91 -10.04
C GLY A 89 3.69 -3.42 -10.08
N VAL A 90 4.57 -2.55 -9.58
CA VAL A 90 4.30 -1.10 -9.56
C VAL A 90 4.12 -0.54 -10.96
N THR A 91 4.96 -0.97 -11.89
CA THR A 91 4.91 -0.54 -13.30
C THR A 91 3.59 -0.96 -13.96
N TYR A 92 3.10 -2.16 -13.67
CA TYR A 92 1.83 -2.69 -14.15
C TYR A 92 0.65 -1.86 -13.64
N TYR A 93 0.48 -1.76 -12.31
CA TYR A 93 -0.66 -1.07 -11.71
C TYR A 93 -0.66 0.45 -11.90
N SER A 94 0.51 1.06 -12.11
CA SER A 94 0.61 2.49 -12.38
C SER A 94 0.50 2.84 -13.88
N HIS A 95 0.33 1.84 -14.76
CA HIS A 95 0.36 2.03 -16.22
C HIS A 95 1.62 2.80 -16.67
N GLY A 96 2.77 2.48 -16.07
CA GLY A 96 4.05 3.14 -16.36
C GLY A 96 4.22 4.56 -15.81
N LYS A 97 3.24 5.11 -15.07
CA LYS A 97 3.32 6.47 -14.51
C LYS A 97 4.38 6.60 -13.40
N VAL A 98 4.59 5.53 -12.64
CA VAL A 98 5.59 5.50 -11.57
C VAL A 98 6.92 4.99 -12.13
N THR A 99 7.75 5.94 -12.54
CA THR A 99 9.14 5.65 -12.96
C THR A 99 10.06 5.55 -11.74
N PRO A 100 11.25 4.91 -11.85
CA PRO A 100 12.23 4.85 -10.76
C PRO A 100 12.59 6.21 -10.18
N THR A 101 12.65 7.24 -11.02
CA THR A 101 12.92 8.61 -10.59
C THR A 101 11.78 9.20 -9.75
N VAL A 102 10.53 9.00 -10.18
CA VAL A 102 9.34 9.44 -9.43
C VAL A 102 9.31 8.74 -8.07
N TYR A 103 9.58 7.45 -8.04
CA TYR A 103 9.63 6.67 -6.81
C TYR A 103 10.69 7.18 -5.81
N LEU A 104 11.93 7.40 -6.27
CA LEU A 104 12.99 7.97 -5.42
C LEU A 104 12.64 9.38 -4.93
N THR A 105 12.02 10.19 -5.79
CA THR A 105 11.56 11.52 -5.37
C THR A 105 10.53 11.43 -4.25
N TYR A 106 9.58 10.49 -4.35
CA TYR A 106 8.62 10.24 -3.26
C TYR A 106 9.30 9.85 -1.95
N LYS A 107 10.32 9.00 -1.99
CA LYS A 107 11.08 8.60 -0.79
C LYS A 107 11.77 9.78 -0.13
N ILE A 108 12.45 10.62 -0.93
CA ILE A 108 13.16 11.80 -0.44
C ILE A 108 12.17 12.83 0.12
N THR A 109 11.04 13.05 -0.58
CA THR A 109 10.00 13.96 -0.09
C THR A 109 9.37 13.48 1.21
N ALA A 110 9.10 12.18 1.34
CA ALA A 110 8.56 11.59 2.57
C ALA A 110 9.56 11.67 3.74
N LEU A 111 10.88 11.48 3.47
CA LEU A 111 11.93 11.69 4.46
C LEU A 111 11.94 13.13 4.97
N ILE A 112 11.95 14.11 4.05
CA ILE A 112 12.00 15.54 4.40
C ILE A 112 10.72 15.93 5.15
N ALA A 113 9.55 15.53 4.67
CA ALA A 113 8.29 15.82 5.31
C ALA A 113 8.21 15.24 6.73
N GLY A 114 8.61 13.96 6.91
CA GLY A 114 8.68 13.32 8.22
C GLY A 114 9.65 14.03 9.16
N PHE A 115 10.84 14.39 8.67
CA PHE A 115 11.84 15.10 9.45
C PHE A 115 11.35 16.48 9.91
N VAL A 116 10.81 17.28 9.00
CA VAL A 116 10.28 18.63 9.31
C VAL A 116 9.13 18.55 10.30
N THR A 117 8.17 17.64 10.07
CA THR A 117 7.03 17.46 10.98
C THR A 117 7.47 17.01 12.36
N GLY A 118 8.41 16.08 12.46
CA GLY A 118 8.93 15.60 13.74
C GLY A 118 9.76 16.66 14.48
N MET A 119 10.50 17.52 13.77
CA MET A 119 11.27 18.63 14.35
C MET A 119 10.38 19.64 15.08
N LEU A 120 9.11 19.79 14.70
CA LEU A 120 8.17 20.66 15.41
C LEU A 120 7.91 20.21 16.85
N PHE A 121 8.11 18.94 17.16
CA PHE A 121 7.94 18.37 18.49
C PHE A 121 9.27 18.25 19.23
N ASN A 122 10.27 17.59 18.61
CA ASN A 122 11.59 17.37 19.19
C ASN A 122 12.58 16.93 18.08
N PRO A 123 13.86 17.38 18.11
CA PRO A 123 14.86 16.96 17.12
C PRO A 123 15.06 15.43 17.00
N VAL A 124 14.96 14.71 18.12
CA VAL A 124 15.07 13.24 18.13
C VAL A 124 13.88 12.60 17.40
N ILE A 125 12.66 13.11 17.65
CA ILE A 125 11.45 12.68 16.96
C ILE A 125 11.54 12.97 15.46
N GLY A 126 12.13 14.13 15.10
CA GLY A 126 12.38 14.49 13.71
C GLY A 126 13.21 13.46 12.96
N VAL A 127 14.31 13.00 13.55
CA VAL A 127 15.17 11.96 12.94
C VAL A 127 14.39 10.64 12.78
N VAL A 128 13.69 10.20 13.82
CA VAL A 128 12.89 8.95 13.78
C VAL A 128 11.79 9.02 12.72
N MET A 129 11.02 10.10 12.67
CA MET A 129 9.96 10.29 11.68
C MET A 129 10.51 10.42 10.25
N GLY A 130 11.66 11.04 10.06
CA GLY A 130 12.35 11.12 8.77
C GLY A 130 12.74 9.73 8.24
N ILE A 131 13.39 8.90 9.08
CA ILE A 131 13.77 7.53 8.72
C ILE A 131 12.51 6.69 8.40
N THR A 132 11.49 6.78 9.25
CA THR A 132 10.21 6.07 9.02
C THR A 132 9.57 6.49 7.70
N GLY A 133 9.54 7.79 7.40
CA GLY A 133 9.04 8.33 6.13
C GLY A 133 9.81 7.79 4.91
N TYR A 134 11.12 7.61 5.02
CA TYR A 134 11.94 7.03 3.95
C TYR A 134 11.65 5.54 3.70
N ILE A 135 11.39 4.76 4.74
CA ILE A 135 11.15 3.31 4.66
C ILE A 135 9.70 3.00 4.26
N MET A 136 8.75 3.85 4.66
CA MET A 136 7.31 3.62 4.48
C MET A 136 6.90 3.31 3.02
N PRO A 137 7.36 4.02 1.98
CA PRO A 137 7.01 3.71 0.60
C PRO A 137 7.43 2.30 0.16
N ASP A 138 8.61 1.82 0.58
CA ASP A 138 9.07 0.45 0.31
C ASP A 138 8.10 -0.57 0.92
N LYS A 139 7.75 -0.38 2.19
CA LYS A 139 6.85 -1.29 2.91
C LYS A 139 5.43 -1.31 2.32
N LEU A 140 4.94 -0.17 1.87
CA LEU A 140 3.63 -0.10 1.20
C LEU A 140 3.62 -0.86 -0.13
N ILE A 141 4.69 -0.74 -0.93
CA ILE A 141 4.81 -1.46 -2.20
C ILE A 141 4.97 -2.96 -1.96
N GLU A 142 5.81 -3.37 -1.02
CA GLU A 142 5.99 -4.78 -0.63
C GLU A 142 4.68 -5.38 -0.12
N ALA A 143 3.94 -4.67 0.74
CA ALA A 143 2.65 -5.12 1.24
C ALA A 143 1.61 -5.29 0.12
N ARG A 144 1.60 -4.36 -0.85
CA ARG A 144 0.73 -4.44 -2.02
C ARG A 144 1.10 -5.61 -2.93
N ASN A 145 2.39 -5.83 -3.18
CA ASN A 145 2.86 -6.98 -3.95
C ASN A 145 2.51 -8.31 -3.26
N ARG A 146 2.65 -8.38 -1.94
CA ARG A 146 2.22 -9.56 -1.18
C ARG A 146 0.73 -9.85 -1.34
N GLN A 147 -0.11 -8.82 -1.24
CA GLN A 147 -1.55 -8.97 -1.47
C GLN A 147 -1.88 -9.38 -2.91
N ASP A 148 -1.13 -8.88 -3.89
CA ASP A 148 -1.24 -9.27 -5.29
C ASP A 148 -0.86 -10.72 -5.50
N ASN A 149 0.25 -11.17 -4.89
CA ASN A 149 0.70 -12.55 -4.92
C ASN A 149 -0.32 -13.51 -4.28
N GLU A 150 -0.95 -13.11 -3.17
CA GLU A 150 -2.02 -13.89 -2.54
C GLU A 150 -3.23 -14.06 -3.48
N LYS A 151 -3.63 -13.00 -4.19
CA LYS A 151 -4.73 -13.07 -5.18
C LYS A 151 -4.37 -13.90 -6.42
N MET A 152 -3.10 -13.93 -6.78
CA MET A 152 -2.58 -14.66 -7.94
C MET A 152 -2.49 -16.16 -7.67
N LEU A 153 -2.48 -16.59 -6.41
CA LEU A 153 -2.23 -17.95 -5.99
C LEU A 153 -3.19 -18.97 -6.64
N GLY A 154 -4.50 -18.63 -6.71
CA GLY A 154 -5.49 -19.47 -7.38
C GLY A 154 -5.16 -19.70 -8.85
N SER A 155 -4.82 -18.63 -9.59
CA SER A 155 -4.44 -18.77 -11.01
C SER A 155 -3.15 -19.54 -11.21
N ILE A 156 -2.19 -19.44 -10.28
CA ILE A 156 -0.96 -20.25 -10.33
C ILE A 156 -1.30 -21.73 -10.12
N MET A 157 -2.21 -22.01 -9.20
CA MET A 157 -2.70 -23.37 -8.96
C MET A 157 -3.32 -23.97 -10.21
N ASP A 158 -4.20 -23.23 -10.90
CA ASP A 158 -4.83 -23.65 -12.15
C ASP A 158 -3.78 -23.98 -13.23
N ILE A 159 -2.68 -23.20 -13.29
CA ILE A 159 -1.57 -23.46 -14.23
C ILE A 159 -0.85 -24.77 -13.88
N TYR A 160 -0.57 -25.02 -12.59
CA TYR A 160 0.04 -26.28 -12.17
C TYR A 160 -0.84 -27.50 -12.50
N ASP A 161 -2.16 -27.36 -12.31
CA ASP A 161 -3.15 -28.41 -12.64
C ASP A 161 -3.14 -28.74 -14.13
N ILE A 162 -3.14 -27.72 -14.99
CA ILE A 162 -3.08 -27.92 -16.44
C ILE A 162 -1.75 -28.53 -16.86
N VAL A 163 -0.63 -28.02 -16.33
CA VAL A 163 0.70 -28.58 -16.59
C VAL A 163 0.72 -30.07 -16.21
N LEU A 164 0.19 -30.43 -15.04
CA LEU A 164 0.10 -31.82 -14.58
C LEU A 164 -0.76 -32.68 -15.51
N LEU A 165 -1.95 -32.19 -15.87
CA LEU A 165 -2.92 -32.92 -16.67
C LEU A 165 -2.40 -33.17 -18.09
N GLN A 166 -1.89 -32.13 -18.76
CA GLN A 166 -1.48 -32.22 -20.16
C GLN A 166 -0.16 -32.96 -20.34
N ILE A 167 0.80 -32.78 -19.42
CA ILE A 167 2.04 -33.58 -19.46
C ILE A 167 1.73 -35.07 -19.23
N ASN A 168 0.79 -35.38 -18.33
CA ASN A 168 0.35 -36.75 -18.10
C ASN A 168 -0.33 -37.37 -19.35
N SER A 169 -0.92 -36.55 -20.19
CA SER A 169 -1.52 -36.94 -21.47
C SER A 169 -0.50 -37.05 -22.61
N GLY A 170 0.78 -36.78 -22.36
CA GLY A 170 1.86 -36.85 -23.34
C GLY A 170 2.03 -35.60 -24.21
N GLU A 171 1.42 -34.46 -23.80
CA GLU A 171 1.54 -33.21 -24.53
C GLU A 171 2.88 -32.53 -24.26
N TYR A 172 3.41 -31.83 -25.26
CA TYR A 172 4.66 -31.09 -25.12
C TYR A 172 4.50 -29.86 -24.18
N ILE A 173 5.41 -29.75 -23.23
CA ILE A 173 5.39 -28.65 -22.24
C ILE A 173 5.29 -27.26 -22.87
N THR A 174 5.89 -27.07 -24.03
CA THR A 174 5.82 -25.79 -24.79
C THR A 174 4.38 -25.44 -25.16
N GLN A 175 3.61 -26.44 -25.64
CA GLN A 175 2.21 -26.20 -26.00
C GLN A 175 1.34 -25.96 -24.78
N VAL A 176 1.59 -26.66 -23.68
CA VAL A 176 0.92 -26.46 -22.40
C VAL A 176 1.08 -25.04 -21.90
N LEU A 177 2.29 -24.48 -21.98
CA LEU A 177 2.57 -23.13 -21.53
C LEU A 177 2.00 -22.05 -22.47
N ILE A 178 1.95 -22.33 -23.78
CA ILE A 178 1.30 -21.44 -24.76
C ILE A 178 -0.20 -21.27 -24.42
N ASP A 179 -0.86 -22.33 -23.96
CA ASP A 179 -2.28 -22.31 -23.62
C ASP A 179 -2.58 -21.86 -22.16
N ALA A 180 -1.56 -21.80 -21.31
CA ALA A 180 -1.70 -21.49 -19.87
C ALA A 180 -2.36 -20.13 -19.60
N TYR A 181 -2.22 -19.12 -20.51
CA TYR A 181 -2.86 -17.80 -20.34
C TYR A 181 -4.40 -17.89 -20.32
N ARG A 182 -4.99 -18.91 -20.94
CA ARG A 182 -6.46 -19.07 -21.02
C ARG A 182 -7.08 -19.40 -19.69
N VAL A 183 -6.33 -20.03 -18.81
CA VAL A 183 -6.80 -20.49 -17.49
C VAL A 183 -6.63 -19.43 -16.42
N SER A 184 -5.65 -18.56 -16.60
CA SER A 184 -5.38 -17.52 -15.62
C SER A 184 -6.53 -16.50 -15.55
N THR A 185 -7.12 -16.35 -14.36
CA THR A 185 -8.14 -15.35 -14.04
C THR A 185 -7.51 -14.06 -13.54
N HIS A 186 -6.26 -14.10 -13.04
CA HIS A 186 -5.57 -12.92 -12.52
C HIS A 186 -5.02 -12.05 -13.67
N PRO A 187 -5.41 -10.76 -13.77
CA PRO A 187 -5.13 -9.96 -14.96
C PRO A 187 -3.65 -9.76 -15.24
N ARG A 188 -2.83 -9.47 -14.21
CA ARG A 188 -1.38 -9.28 -14.36
C ARG A 188 -0.68 -10.56 -14.80
N LEU A 189 -1.07 -11.71 -14.24
CA LEU A 189 -0.50 -13.00 -14.60
C LEU A 189 -0.91 -13.39 -16.02
N LYS A 190 -2.18 -13.19 -16.37
CA LYS A 190 -2.71 -13.47 -17.71
C LYS A 190 -1.97 -12.69 -18.79
N GLU A 191 -1.72 -11.39 -18.58
CA GLU A 191 -0.96 -10.55 -19.52
C GLU A 191 0.48 -11.04 -19.64
N ALA A 192 1.14 -11.36 -18.52
CA ALA A 192 2.50 -11.89 -18.53
C ALA A 192 2.61 -13.27 -19.22
N LEU A 193 1.60 -14.14 -19.08
CA LEU A 193 1.53 -15.41 -19.78
C LEU A 193 1.27 -15.24 -21.29
N LEU A 194 0.45 -14.27 -21.66
CA LEU A 194 0.25 -13.93 -23.08
C LEU A 194 1.54 -13.43 -23.72
N GLU A 195 2.31 -12.60 -23.00
CA GLU A 195 3.62 -12.15 -23.43
C GLU A 195 4.63 -13.31 -23.51
N LEU A 196 4.61 -14.22 -22.50
CA LEU A 196 5.38 -15.46 -22.53
C LEU A 196 5.09 -16.28 -23.80
N THR A 197 3.83 -16.39 -24.20
CA THR A 197 3.44 -17.07 -25.45
C THR A 197 4.11 -16.41 -26.66
N GLY A 198 4.10 -15.09 -26.73
CA GLY A 198 4.79 -14.32 -27.77
C GLY A 198 6.30 -14.54 -27.74
N ASP A 199 6.90 -14.54 -26.55
CA ASP A 199 8.34 -14.78 -26.36
C ASP A 199 8.74 -16.18 -26.80
N ILE A 200 7.97 -17.23 -26.45
CA ILE A 200 8.21 -18.62 -26.88
C ILE A 200 8.17 -18.73 -28.40
N ILE A 201 7.16 -18.15 -29.03
CA ILE A 201 6.99 -18.22 -30.49
C ILE A 201 8.11 -17.45 -31.21
N SER A 202 8.54 -16.31 -30.67
CA SER A 202 9.54 -15.45 -31.33
C SER A 202 10.97 -15.94 -31.14
N THR A 203 11.32 -16.43 -29.94
CA THR A 203 12.68 -16.85 -29.62
C THR A 203 12.93 -18.34 -29.89
N ASN A 204 11.86 -19.13 -29.92
CA ASN A 204 11.92 -20.61 -29.94
C ASN A 204 12.78 -21.21 -28.81
N ASP A 205 12.96 -20.45 -27.72
CA ASP A 205 13.70 -20.84 -26.52
C ASP A 205 12.79 -20.75 -25.30
N LEU A 206 12.33 -21.93 -24.87
CA LEU A 206 11.43 -22.05 -23.72
C LEU A 206 12.09 -21.60 -22.42
N VAL A 207 13.36 -21.97 -22.21
CA VAL A 207 14.08 -21.69 -20.97
C VAL A 207 14.31 -20.19 -20.83
N LEU A 208 14.71 -19.52 -21.91
CA LEU A 208 14.90 -18.06 -21.93
C LEU A 208 13.59 -17.34 -21.69
N SER A 209 12.50 -17.75 -22.34
CA SER A 209 11.17 -17.15 -22.19
C SER A 209 10.65 -17.31 -20.76
N MET A 210 10.85 -18.46 -20.14
CA MET A 210 10.50 -18.69 -18.74
C MET A 210 11.33 -17.84 -17.76
N GLN A 211 12.62 -17.59 -18.04
CA GLN A 211 13.43 -16.65 -17.26
C GLN A 211 12.93 -15.22 -17.38
N MET A 212 12.44 -14.82 -18.57
CA MET A 212 11.81 -13.51 -18.75
C MET A 212 10.55 -13.37 -17.91
N LEU A 213 9.73 -14.43 -17.82
CA LEU A 213 8.56 -14.46 -16.94
C LEU A 213 8.94 -14.32 -15.47
N ASP A 214 9.95 -15.07 -14.98
CA ASP A 214 10.45 -14.98 -13.58
C ASP A 214 10.92 -13.57 -13.23
N ASN A 215 11.55 -12.89 -14.17
CA ASN A 215 12.01 -11.52 -13.97
C ASN A 215 10.90 -10.46 -13.85
N LYS A 216 9.65 -10.80 -14.18
CA LYS A 216 8.48 -9.90 -14.06
C LYS A 216 7.79 -9.96 -12.70
N PHE A 217 8.09 -11.00 -11.90
CA PHE A 217 7.43 -11.25 -10.63
C PHE A 217 8.43 -11.40 -9.49
N ASP A 218 8.05 -10.92 -8.32
CA ASP A 218 8.65 -11.25 -7.03
C ASP A 218 7.70 -12.23 -6.33
N ASN A 219 7.65 -13.47 -6.86
CA ASN A 219 6.73 -14.51 -6.42
C ASN A 219 7.41 -15.88 -6.47
N GLU A 220 7.56 -16.50 -5.31
CA GLU A 220 8.23 -17.79 -5.16
C GLU A 220 7.52 -18.92 -5.95
N ASN A 221 6.20 -18.88 -6.06
CA ASN A 221 5.46 -19.92 -6.76
C ASN A 221 5.67 -19.86 -8.27
N ILE A 222 5.81 -18.65 -8.84
CA ILE A 222 6.18 -18.45 -10.24
C ILE A 222 7.63 -18.91 -10.47
N HIS A 223 8.55 -18.53 -9.58
CA HIS A 223 9.93 -18.99 -9.63
C HIS A 223 10.02 -20.51 -9.62
N ASN A 224 9.28 -21.17 -8.73
CA ASN A 224 9.22 -22.63 -8.65
C ASN A 224 8.65 -23.28 -9.93
N LEU A 225 7.66 -22.62 -10.58
CA LEU A 225 7.15 -23.08 -11.88
C LEU A 225 8.24 -22.99 -12.96
N VAL A 226 9.01 -21.91 -12.99
CA VAL A 226 10.12 -21.75 -13.94
C VAL A 226 11.20 -22.81 -13.74
N VAL A 227 11.57 -23.08 -12.49
CA VAL A 227 12.54 -24.14 -12.16
C VAL A 227 12.03 -25.51 -12.61
N LEU A 228 10.76 -25.81 -12.38
CA LEU A 228 10.13 -27.05 -12.78
C LEU A 228 10.14 -27.24 -14.29
N VAL A 229 9.74 -26.21 -15.05
CA VAL A 229 9.75 -26.25 -16.53
C VAL A 229 11.16 -26.45 -17.06
N ARG A 230 12.16 -25.79 -16.48
CA ARG A 230 13.57 -26.00 -16.82
C ARG A 230 13.97 -27.46 -16.61
N GLN A 231 13.66 -28.04 -15.44
CA GLN A 231 13.98 -29.46 -15.16
C GLN A 231 13.31 -30.41 -16.15
N LEU A 232 12.05 -30.16 -16.52
CA LEU A 232 11.34 -30.94 -17.55
C LEU A 232 12.05 -30.88 -18.89
N THR A 233 12.54 -29.72 -19.29
CA THR A 233 13.23 -29.52 -20.57
C THR A 233 14.61 -30.19 -20.58
N GLU A 234 15.34 -30.15 -19.46
CA GLU A 234 16.70 -30.68 -19.37
C GLU A 234 16.74 -32.21 -19.17
N THR A 235 15.84 -32.75 -18.36
CA THR A 235 15.90 -34.18 -17.98
C THR A 235 15.04 -35.06 -18.85
N GLY A 236 14.03 -34.54 -19.52
CA GLY A 236 13.04 -35.31 -20.29
C GLY A 236 12.26 -36.37 -19.46
N SER A 237 12.56 -36.46 -18.15
CA SER A 237 11.97 -37.44 -17.25
C SER A 237 10.72 -36.88 -16.58
N VAL A 238 9.57 -37.38 -17.02
CA VAL A 238 8.26 -36.93 -16.54
C VAL A 238 7.86 -37.56 -15.20
N SER A 239 8.24 -38.82 -14.94
CA SER A 239 7.69 -39.61 -13.82
C SER A 239 8.08 -39.06 -12.42
N GLY A 240 9.33 -38.66 -12.22
CA GLY A 240 9.79 -38.08 -10.95
C GLY A 240 9.19 -36.70 -10.70
N LEU A 241 9.10 -35.90 -11.75
CA LEU A 241 8.59 -34.53 -11.70
C LEU A 241 7.07 -34.46 -11.47
N LEU A 242 6.29 -35.46 -11.93
CA LEU A 242 4.86 -35.54 -11.61
C LEU A 242 4.60 -35.63 -10.11
N SER A 243 5.43 -36.38 -9.39
CA SER A 243 5.35 -36.44 -7.91
C SER A 243 5.61 -35.06 -7.27
N ASP A 244 6.61 -34.35 -7.76
CA ASP A 244 6.98 -33.02 -7.25
C ASP A 244 5.90 -31.99 -7.58
N ILE A 245 5.30 -32.03 -8.78
CA ILE A 245 4.17 -31.16 -9.15
C ILE A 245 2.99 -31.41 -8.22
N LYS A 246 2.61 -32.67 -7.99
CA LYS A 246 1.51 -33.05 -7.08
C LYS A 246 1.75 -32.52 -5.67
N LYS A 247 2.98 -32.68 -5.14
CA LYS A 247 3.34 -32.19 -3.81
C LYS A 247 3.28 -30.67 -3.72
N ARG A 248 3.78 -29.96 -4.73
CA ARG A 248 3.71 -28.48 -4.80
C ARG A 248 2.26 -28.01 -4.88
N LEU A 249 1.44 -28.68 -5.69
CA LEU A 249 0.02 -28.35 -5.81
C LEU A 249 -0.71 -28.54 -4.48
N ALA A 250 -0.45 -29.60 -3.74
CA ALA A 250 -1.03 -29.80 -2.40
C ALA A 250 -0.61 -28.68 -1.44
N ASN A 251 0.66 -28.29 -1.44
CA ASN A 251 1.15 -27.19 -0.61
C ASN A 251 0.53 -25.83 -1.01
N LEU A 252 0.33 -25.61 -2.32
CA LEU A 252 -0.34 -24.39 -2.83
C LEU A 252 -1.80 -24.36 -2.39
N GLN A 253 -2.50 -25.50 -2.44
CA GLN A 253 -3.90 -25.61 -2.01
C GLN A 253 -4.05 -25.34 -0.52
N GLU A 254 -3.15 -25.88 0.31
CA GLU A 254 -3.09 -25.57 1.74
C GLU A 254 -2.83 -24.08 2.00
N SER A 255 -1.86 -23.50 1.29
CA SER A 255 -1.53 -22.08 1.36
C SER A 255 -2.71 -21.19 0.92
N TYR A 256 -3.40 -21.55 -0.14
CA TYR A 256 -4.59 -20.85 -0.62
C TYR A 256 -5.71 -20.89 0.42
N ASN A 257 -6.03 -22.05 0.96
CA ASN A 257 -7.06 -22.23 1.97
C ASN A 257 -6.73 -21.45 3.25
N SER A 258 -5.47 -21.46 3.70
CA SER A 258 -5.04 -20.72 4.90
C SER A 258 -5.10 -19.20 4.67
N SER A 259 -4.78 -18.71 3.48
CA SER A 259 -4.86 -17.29 3.14
C SER A 259 -6.31 -16.80 3.09
N GLU A 260 -7.23 -17.59 2.53
CA GLU A 260 -8.67 -17.30 2.52
C GLU A 260 -9.24 -17.28 3.94
N GLN A 261 -8.90 -18.27 4.79
CA GLN A 261 -9.30 -18.28 6.20
C GLN A 261 -8.78 -17.04 6.95
N THR A 262 -7.52 -16.68 6.73
CA THR A 262 -6.93 -15.49 7.36
C THR A 262 -7.64 -14.20 6.91
N ARG A 263 -8.04 -14.12 5.64
CA ARG A 263 -8.81 -12.99 5.10
C ARG A 263 -10.19 -12.88 5.76
N ILE A 264 -10.90 -13.99 5.87
CA ILE A 264 -12.21 -14.06 6.51
C ILE A 264 -12.10 -13.70 8.00
N ASN A 265 -11.15 -14.29 8.71
CA ASN A 265 -10.92 -14.01 10.14
C ASN A 265 -10.56 -12.53 10.38
N ARG A 266 -9.79 -11.92 9.49
CA ARG A 266 -9.47 -10.48 9.57
C ARG A 266 -10.71 -9.61 9.37
N LEU A 267 -11.57 -9.95 8.41
CA LEU A 267 -12.84 -9.23 8.21
C LEU A 267 -13.76 -9.35 9.43
N ILE A 268 -13.86 -10.55 10.00
CA ILE A 268 -14.63 -10.78 11.24
C ILE A 268 -14.04 -9.97 12.39
N ALA A 269 -12.72 -10.01 12.60
CA ALA A 269 -12.06 -9.26 13.66
C ALA A 269 -12.27 -7.74 13.54
N VAL A 270 -12.18 -7.18 12.33
CA VAL A 270 -12.45 -5.76 12.07
C VAL A 270 -13.91 -5.43 12.35
N SER A 271 -14.85 -6.28 11.95
CA SER A 271 -16.27 -6.08 12.21
C SER A 271 -16.58 -6.10 13.71
N VAL A 272 -16.03 -7.07 14.44
CA VAL A 272 -16.18 -7.16 15.89
C VAL A 272 -15.57 -5.95 16.59
N ALA A 273 -14.38 -5.52 16.18
CA ALA A 273 -13.73 -4.33 16.73
C ALA A 273 -14.56 -3.06 16.46
N ALA A 274 -15.17 -2.92 15.28
CA ALA A 274 -16.03 -1.79 14.96
C ALA A 274 -17.31 -1.78 15.83
N ILE A 275 -17.93 -2.93 16.05
CA ILE A 275 -19.10 -3.05 16.94
C ILE A 275 -18.73 -2.72 18.38
N ALA A 276 -17.60 -3.23 18.87
CA ALA A 276 -17.11 -2.93 20.22
C ALA A 276 -16.79 -1.44 20.40
N ALA A 277 -16.18 -0.80 19.41
CA ALA A 277 -15.91 0.64 19.41
C ALA A 277 -17.20 1.47 19.43
N ALA A 278 -18.22 1.06 18.64
CA ALA A 278 -19.53 1.70 18.63
C ALA A 278 -20.23 1.56 19.99
N ALA A 279 -20.19 0.38 20.60
CA ALA A 279 -20.78 0.14 21.95
C ALA A 279 -20.08 0.99 23.02
N LEU A 280 -18.74 1.07 22.98
CA LEU A 280 -17.97 1.95 23.88
C LEU A 280 -18.31 3.43 23.66
N GLY A 281 -18.51 3.86 22.41
CA GLY A 281 -18.94 5.21 22.10
C GLY A 281 -20.30 5.56 22.70
N VAL A 282 -21.27 4.64 22.62
CA VAL A 282 -22.60 4.82 23.23
C VAL A 282 -22.50 4.89 24.77
N LEU A 283 -21.70 4.03 25.38
CA LEU A 283 -21.47 4.04 26.81
C LEU A 283 -20.82 5.36 27.29
N LEU A 284 -19.78 5.82 26.60
CA LEU A 284 -19.13 7.09 26.91
C LEU A 284 -20.09 8.28 26.76
N TYR A 285 -20.94 8.25 25.71
CA TYR A 285 -21.97 9.27 25.51
C TYR A 285 -22.99 9.26 26.65
N ALA A 286 -23.51 8.10 27.04
CA ALA A 286 -24.47 7.97 28.16
C ALA A 286 -23.83 8.43 29.49
N PHE A 287 -22.56 8.10 29.74
CA PHE A 287 -21.84 8.54 30.92
C PHE A 287 -21.65 10.07 30.94
N SER A 288 -21.31 10.67 29.80
CA SER A 288 -21.15 12.12 29.69
C SER A 288 -22.45 12.87 29.96
N MET A 289 -23.60 12.36 29.49
CA MET A 289 -24.93 12.89 29.79
C MET A 289 -25.28 12.78 31.28
N GLY A 290 -24.98 11.63 31.90
CA GLY A 290 -25.20 11.42 33.33
C GLY A 290 -24.40 12.38 34.20
N ILE A 291 -23.14 12.67 33.84
CA ILE A 291 -22.30 13.67 34.53
C ILE A 291 -22.87 15.09 34.33
N ALA A 292 -23.29 15.43 33.11
CA ALA A 292 -23.87 16.74 32.84
C ALA A 292 -25.18 17.01 33.61
N ASP A 293 -26.03 15.98 33.74
CA ASP A 293 -27.29 16.11 34.50
C ASP A 293 -27.02 16.14 36.03
N SER A 294 -26.03 15.38 36.53
CA SER A 294 -25.62 15.44 37.92
C SER A 294 -25.00 16.78 38.27
N ALA A 295 -24.24 17.41 37.38
CA ALA A 295 -23.67 18.73 37.58
C ALA A 295 -24.77 19.82 37.61
N LYS A 296 -25.88 19.68 36.86
CA LYS A 296 -27.01 20.59 36.91
C LYS A 296 -27.80 20.51 38.22
N LEU A 297 -27.79 19.37 38.90
CA LEU A 297 -28.47 19.15 40.17
C LEU A 297 -27.67 19.73 41.37
N LEU A 298 -26.37 19.94 41.22
CA LEU A 298 -25.48 20.47 42.23
C LEU A 298 -25.29 21.98 42.15
N LEU A 299 -25.79 22.63 41.12
CA LEU A 299 -25.82 24.07 40.88
C LEU A 299 -27.22 24.64 41.04
#